data_deb9fdd2639b287c57b7a9b3c058c0d4
#
_entry.id   deb9fdd2639b287c57b7a9b3c058c0d4
#
_cell.length_a   1.000
_cell.length_b   1.000
_cell.length_c   1.000
_cell.angle_alpha   90.00
_cell.angle_beta   90.00
_cell.angle_gamma   90.00
#
_symmetry.space_group_name_H-M   'P 1'
#
loop_
_entity.id
_entity.type
_entity.pdbx_description
1 polymer ?
#
loop_
_entity_poly.entity_id
_entity_poly.type
_entity_poly.pdbx_seq_one_letter_code
_entity_poly.pdbx_strand_id
1 'polypeptide(L)'
;ETKLGFDTLKVRAGYNPGDHNQAVSVPIYQTASYELGDTERAKRLFAFSELGFVYSRMANPTVTVLEQRVAALDGGAVALGSGMAAVTYTLLNLAEGGGRILTSPQLYGGTFDSFKKIYPNFGLTIDYVPDINDPDAVRAAIRPDTRAVYVESISNPNNVVADIETLAGIAHENGLPLVVDNTLATPYLLKPIQYGADLVVYSATKN
;
A
#
# COMPACT_ATOMS: atom_id res chain seq x y z
N GLU A 1 -0.49 -20.45 21.16
CA GLU A 1 -0.35 -18.98 21.30
C GLU A 1 -1.74 -18.33 21.25
N THR A 2 -2.04 -17.47 22.22
CA THR A 2 -3.32 -16.76 22.25
C THR A 2 -3.34 -15.73 21.13
N LYS A 3 -4.28 -15.87 20.17
CA LYS A 3 -4.44 -14.92 19.09
C LYS A 3 -4.90 -13.57 19.67
N LEU A 4 -4.07 -12.52 19.50
CA LEU A 4 -4.38 -11.19 19.98
C LEU A 4 -5.56 -10.58 19.22
N GLY A 5 -6.45 -9.89 19.93
CA GLY A 5 -7.54 -9.15 19.31
C GLY A 5 -7.07 -7.88 18.60
N PHE A 6 -7.89 -7.34 17.70
CA PHE A 6 -7.58 -6.18 16.86
C PHE A 6 -7.08 -4.98 17.67
N ASP A 7 -7.76 -4.65 18.78
CA ASP A 7 -7.38 -3.50 19.62
C ASP A 7 -6.02 -3.67 20.29
N THR A 8 -5.65 -4.90 20.64
CA THR A 8 -4.32 -5.21 21.18
C THR A 8 -3.27 -5.11 20.08
N LEU A 9 -3.56 -5.60 18.86
CA LEU A 9 -2.65 -5.52 17.72
C LEU A 9 -2.33 -4.06 17.35
N LYS A 10 -3.30 -3.16 17.34
CA LYS A 10 -3.11 -1.71 17.09
C LYS A 10 -2.02 -1.10 17.99
N VAL A 11 -1.91 -1.58 19.23
CA VAL A 11 -1.02 -0.99 20.24
C VAL A 11 0.28 -1.76 20.38
N ARG A 12 0.24 -3.10 20.23
CA ARG A 12 1.36 -3.97 20.60
C ARG A 12 2.09 -4.64 19.43
N ALA A 13 1.44 -4.81 18.27
CA ALA A 13 2.05 -5.53 17.17
C ALA A 13 3.33 -4.84 16.67
N GLY A 14 4.31 -5.65 16.25
CA GLY A 14 5.55 -5.19 15.68
C GLY A 14 6.55 -4.56 16.66
N TYR A 15 6.27 -4.60 17.98
CA TYR A 15 7.18 -4.02 18.97
C TYR A 15 7.50 -4.99 20.10
N ASN A 16 8.79 -5.27 20.29
CA ASN A 16 9.29 -6.01 21.43
C ASN A 16 10.22 -5.11 22.28
N PRO A 17 9.83 -4.74 23.51
CA PRO A 17 10.67 -3.91 24.38
C PRO A 17 12.07 -4.48 24.61
N GLY A 18 12.24 -5.83 24.59
CA GLY A 18 13.52 -6.48 24.78
C GLY A 18 14.59 -6.07 23.78
N ASP A 19 14.20 -5.75 22.56
CA ASP A 19 15.10 -5.31 21.49
C ASP A 19 15.48 -3.82 21.60
N HIS A 20 14.86 -3.10 22.56
CA HIS A 20 14.95 -1.64 22.70
C HIS A 20 15.23 -1.21 24.16
N ASN A 21 16.10 -1.93 24.87
CA ASN A 21 16.45 -1.62 26.27
C ASN A 21 15.24 -1.53 27.22
N GLN A 22 14.23 -2.37 27.02
CA GLN A 22 12.98 -2.40 27.78
C GLN A 22 12.15 -1.11 27.70
N ALA A 23 12.35 -0.28 26.68
CA ALA A 23 11.55 0.93 26.49
C ALA A 23 10.07 0.57 26.30
N VAL A 24 9.18 1.28 26.99
CA VAL A 24 7.72 1.05 26.86
C VAL A 24 7.18 1.62 25.55
N SER A 25 7.68 2.77 25.14
CA SER A 25 7.35 3.42 23.87
C SER A 25 8.37 3.06 22.80
N VAL A 26 7.96 3.01 21.55
CA VAL A 26 8.84 2.79 20.41
C VAL A 26 9.89 3.92 20.35
N PRO A 27 11.20 3.62 20.45
CA PRO A 27 12.23 4.64 20.32
C PRO A 27 12.28 5.23 18.91
N ILE A 28 12.65 6.51 18.81
CA ILE A 28 12.90 7.18 17.53
C ILE A 28 14.38 7.02 17.18
N TYR A 29 14.67 6.19 16.18
CA TYR A 29 16.01 6.00 15.64
C TYR A 29 16.33 7.08 14.61
N GLN A 30 16.78 8.25 15.08
CA GLN A 30 17.09 9.39 14.23
C GLN A 30 18.55 9.31 13.75
N THR A 31 18.82 8.34 12.90
CA THR A 31 20.14 8.14 12.27
C THR A 31 20.01 7.80 10.81
N ALA A 32 21.00 8.16 10.00
CA ALA A 32 21.05 7.81 8.58
C ALA A 32 21.69 6.44 8.35
N SER A 33 22.79 6.13 9.04
CA SER A 33 23.60 4.93 8.83
C SER A 33 23.77 4.16 10.14
N TYR A 34 24.09 2.87 10.01
CA TYR A 34 24.33 1.96 11.10
C TYR A 34 25.74 1.36 10.99
N GLU A 35 26.34 1.04 12.12
CA GLU A 35 27.62 0.36 12.15
C GLU A 35 27.46 -1.08 11.65
N LEU A 36 28.28 -1.45 10.67
CA LEU A 36 28.18 -2.76 10.00
C LEU A 36 29.03 -3.84 10.69
N GLY A 37 29.86 -3.46 11.68
CA GLY A 37 30.83 -4.34 12.31
C GLY A 37 32.04 -4.57 11.41
N ASP A 38 32.37 -5.82 11.14
CA ASP A 38 33.48 -6.19 10.28
C ASP A 38 33.07 -6.36 8.81
N THR A 39 34.09 -6.53 7.93
CA THR A 39 33.88 -6.71 6.47
C THR A 39 33.02 -7.92 6.13
N GLU A 40 33.16 -8.99 6.86
CA GLU A 40 32.40 -10.23 6.59
C GLU A 40 30.92 -10.08 6.97
N ARG A 41 30.62 -9.39 8.07
CA ARG A 41 29.26 -9.03 8.42
C ARG A 41 28.65 -8.05 7.39
N ALA A 42 29.42 -7.04 6.97
CA ALA A 42 28.98 -6.12 5.92
C ALA A 42 28.59 -6.87 4.64
N LYS A 43 29.39 -7.82 4.19
CA LYS A 43 29.07 -8.67 3.02
C LYS A 43 27.75 -9.41 3.21
N ARG A 44 27.50 -10.00 4.39
CA ARG A 44 26.27 -10.75 4.66
C ARG A 44 25.04 -9.84 4.64
N LEU A 45 25.14 -8.65 5.23
CA LEU A 45 24.06 -7.65 5.23
C LEU A 45 23.69 -7.19 3.80
N PHE A 46 24.70 -6.85 2.97
CA PHE A 46 24.45 -6.43 1.59
C PHE A 46 24.02 -7.58 0.67
N ALA A 47 24.38 -8.82 0.99
CA ALA A 47 23.90 -10.01 0.29
C ALA A 47 22.52 -10.51 0.79
N PHE A 48 21.91 -9.83 1.77
CA PHE A 48 20.66 -10.24 2.43
C PHE A 48 20.69 -11.65 3.03
N SER A 49 21.89 -12.18 3.31
CA SER A 49 22.09 -13.44 4.03
C SER A 49 22.07 -13.27 5.56
N GLU A 50 22.15 -12.06 6.02
CA GLU A 50 21.90 -11.61 7.39
C GLU A 50 20.92 -10.42 7.34
N LEU A 51 19.89 -10.43 8.20
CA LEU A 51 18.98 -9.31 8.33
C LEU A 51 19.54 -8.29 9.31
N GLY A 52 19.48 -7.01 8.97
CA GLY A 52 19.94 -5.93 9.83
C GLY A 52 19.78 -4.56 9.20
N PHE A 53 20.00 -3.54 9.99
CA PHE A 53 19.90 -2.16 9.53
C PHE A 53 21.26 -1.69 8.99
N VAL A 54 21.24 -1.13 7.79
CA VAL A 54 22.41 -0.60 7.08
C VAL A 54 22.29 0.91 6.90
N TYR A 55 21.13 1.33 6.41
CA TYR A 55 20.84 2.73 6.12
C TYR A 55 19.34 3.01 6.24
N SER A 56 18.95 4.08 6.94
CA SER A 56 17.55 4.36 7.29
C SER A 56 16.61 4.56 6.09
N ARG A 57 17.13 4.92 4.90
CA ARG A 57 16.34 4.95 3.68
C ARG A 57 15.88 3.55 3.25
N MET A 58 16.66 2.51 3.54
CA MET A 58 16.34 1.12 3.22
C MET A 58 15.47 0.48 4.31
N ALA A 59 15.86 0.65 5.57
CA ALA A 59 15.13 0.15 6.73
C ALA A 59 15.56 0.94 8.00
N ASN A 60 14.60 1.22 8.87
CA ASN A 60 14.82 1.91 10.13
C ASN A 60 13.99 1.24 11.24
N PRO A 61 14.53 0.96 12.44
CA PRO A 61 13.80 0.25 13.48
C PRO A 61 12.46 0.89 13.84
N THR A 62 12.37 2.22 13.88
CA THR A 62 11.10 2.92 14.17
C THR A 62 10.06 2.67 13.07
N VAL A 63 10.48 2.77 11.80
CA VAL A 63 9.60 2.55 10.63
C VAL A 63 9.20 1.08 10.55
N THR A 64 10.12 0.16 10.81
CA THR A 64 9.84 -1.28 10.82
C THR A 64 8.74 -1.65 11.81
N VAL A 65 8.70 -1.02 12.99
CA VAL A 65 7.59 -1.24 13.95
C VAL A 65 6.25 -0.81 13.36
N LEU A 66 6.19 0.33 12.64
CA LEU A 66 4.98 0.77 11.96
C LEU A 66 4.54 -0.24 10.89
N GLU A 67 5.48 -0.65 10.02
CA GLU A 67 5.22 -1.62 8.95
C GLU A 67 4.69 -2.95 9.50
N GLN A 68 5.36 -3.50 10.52
CA GLN A 68 4.92 -4.74 11.17
C GLN A 68 3.56 -4.61 11.86
N ARG A 69 3.26 -3.45 12.43
CA ARG A 69 1.96 -3.18 13.06
C ARG A 69 0.84 -3.12 12.05
N VAL A 70 1.03 -2.42 10.95
CA VAL A 70 0.06 -2.39 9.85
C VAL A 70 -0.08 -3.77 9.22
N ALA A 71 1.03 -4.47 9.01
CA ALA A 71 1.03 -5.84 8.49
C ALA A 71 0.22 -6.81 9.39
N ALA A 72 0.29 -6.66 10.69
CA ALA A 72 -0.51 -7.48 11.62
C ALA A 72 -2.02 -7.17 11.56
N LEU A 73 -2.40 -6.00 11.05
CA LEU A 73 -3.80 -5.60 10.91
C LEU A 73 -4.40 -5.99 9.56
N ASP A 74 -3.62 -5.91 8.47
CA ASP A 74 -4.15 -6.02 7.11
C ASP A 74 -3.24 -6.77 6.10
N GLY A 75 -2.13 -7.35 6.53
CA GLY A 75 -1.17 -8.06 5.67
C GLY A 75 0.18 -7.36 5.56
N GLY A 76 1.04 -7.80 4.65
CA GLY A 76 2.38 -7.21 4.48
C GLY A 76 2.31 -5.69 4.23
N ALA A 77 3.24 -4.92 4.79
CA ALA A 77 3.23 -3.47 4.68
C ALA A 77 4.62 -2.87 4.43
N VAL A 78 4.65 -1.79 3.65
CA VAL A 78 5.81 -0.94 3.40
C VAL A 78 5.39 0.52 3.64
N ALA A 79 6.15 1.25 4.44
CA ALA A 79 5.89 2.66 4.70
C ALA A 79 6.61 3.56 3.70
N LEU A 80 5.89 4.57 3.22
CA LEU A 80 6.36 5.56 2.26
C LEU A 80 6.14 6.98 2.81
N GLY A 81 6.74 7.98 2.18
CA GLY A 81 6.73 9.36 2.66
C GLY A 81 5.34 10.03 2.68
N SER A 82 4.36 9.49 1.98
CA SER A 82 2.96 9.97 1.98
C SER A 82 2.03 8.96 1.31
N GLY A 83 0.70 9.10 1.53
CA GLY A 83 -0.31 8.31 0.80
C GLY A 83 -0.22 8.51 -0.72
N MET A 84 0.03 9.74 -1.18
CA MET A 84 0.25 10.00 -2.61
C MET A 84 1.50 9.31 -3.16
N ALA A 85 2.58 9.22 -2.37
CA ALA A 85 3.76 8.43 -2.74
C ALA A 85 3.43 6.94 -2.83
N ALA A 86 2.60 6.43 -1.92
CA ALA A 86 2.15 5.04 -1.94
C ALA A 86 1.34 4.74 -3.21
N VAL A 87 0.35 5.56 -3.56
CA VAL A 87 -0.39 5.42 -4.82
C VAL A 87 0.55 5.47 -6.02
N THR A 88 1.43 6.47 -6.08
CA THR A 88 2.33 6.69 -7.21
C THR A 88 3.28 5.50 -7.42
N TYR A 89 3.97 5.07 -6.36
CA TYR A 89 4.93 3.97 -6.49
C TYR A 89 4.26 2.62 -6.79
N THR A 90 3.08 2.39 -6.22
CA THR A 90 2.29 1.19 -6.55
C THR A 90 1.96 1.15 -8.04
N LEU A 91 1.36 2.21 -8.57
CA LEU A 91 0.90 2.21 -9.97
C LEU A 91 2.06 2.26 -10.97
N LEU A 92 3.13 3.01 -10.70
CA LEU A 92 4.32 3.02 -11.56
C LEU A 92 5.04 1.66 -11.57
N ASN A 93 5.08 0.97 -10.43
CA ASN A 93 5.65 -0.37 -10.34
C ASN A 93 4.85 -1.37 -11.17
N LEU A 94 3.53 -1.38 -11.04
CA LEU A 94 2.65 -2.27 -11.80
C LEU A 94 2.67 -1.99 -13.31
N ALA A 95 2.85 -0.74 -13.68
CA ALA A 95 2.85 -0.33 -15.09
C ALA A 95 4.16 -0.64 -15.83
N GLU A 96 5.27 -0.85 -15.13
CA GLU A 96 6.58 -1.19 -15.70
C GLU A 96 6.99 -0.29 -16.90
N GLY A 97 6.76 1.02 -16.76
CA GLY A 97 7.14 2.01 -17.78
C GLY A 97 6.05 2.38 -18.79
N GLY A 98 4.79 1.94 -18.58
CA GLY A 98 3.68 2.39 -19.42
C GLY A 98 2.45 1.49 -19.35
N GLY A 99 1.39 1.92 -20.04
CA GLY A 99 0.11 1.19 -20.08
C GLY A 99 -1.05 1.98 -19.51
N ARG A 100 -2.09 1.28 -19.07
CA ARG A 100 -3.34 1.88 -18.64
C ARG A 100 -3.71 1.49 -17.23
N ILE A 101 -4.26 2.44 -16.49
CA ILE A 101 -4.91 2.18 -15.19
C ILE A 101 -6.40 2.44 -15.37
N LEU A 102 -7.20 1.43 -15.05
CA LEU A 102 -8.67 1.53 -15.05
C LEU A 102 -9.14 2.01 -13.70
N THR A 103 -10.01 3.01 -13.66
CA THR A 103 -10.49 3.60 -12.41
C THR A 103 -11.84 4.32 -12.60
N SER A 104 -12.38 4.87 -11.51
CA SER A 104 -13.50 5.79 -11.50
C SER A 104 -13.02 7.25 -11.52
N PRO A 105 -13.79 8.21 -12.04
CA PRO A 105 -13.51 9.62 -11.86
C PRO A 105 -13.77 10.11 -10.41
N GLN A 106 -14.41 9.29 -9.59
CA GLN A 106 -14.79 9.62 -8.23
C GLN A 106 -13.64 9.27 -7.27
N LEU A 107 -12.63 10.13 -7.24
CA LEU A 107 -11.40 9.95 -6.47
C LEU A 107 -11.07 11.21 -5.67
N TYR A 108 -10.24 11.04 -4.67
CA TYR A 108 -9.58 12.16 -3.99
C TYR A 108 -8.95 13.09 -5.01
N GLY A 109 -9.19 14.41 -4.85
CA GLY A 109 -8.76 15.41 -5.82
C GLY A 109 -7.26 15.38 -6.14
N GLY A 110 -6.41 15.08 -5.16
CA GLY A 110 -4.97 14.92 -5.38
C GLY A 110 -4.62 13.73 -6.29
N THR A 111 -5.31 12.60 -6.13
CA THR A 111 -5.16 11.42 -6.99
C THR A 111 -5.66 11.73 -8.39
N PHE A 112 -6.86 12.30 -8.51
CA PHE A 112 -7.45 12.67 -9.80
C PHE A 112 -6.57 13.66 -10.59
N ASP A 113 -6.07 14.70 -9.92
CA ASP A 113 -5.18 15.69 -10.55
C ASP A 113 -3.84 15.07 -10.96
N SER A 114 -3.28 14.18 -10.15
CA SER A 114 -2.06 13.44 -10.49
C SER A 114 -2.26 12.55 -11.71
N PHE A 115 -3.37 11.81 -11.76
CA PHE A 115 -3.75 10.97 -12.89
C PHE A 115 -3.86 11.78 -14.19
N LYS A 116 -4.39 12.98 -14.12
CA LYS A 116 -4.59 13.85 -15.28
C LYS A 116 -3.34 14.60 -15.73
N LYS A 117 -2.49 15.02 -14.76
CA LYS A 117 -1.42 15.99 -15.04
C LYS A 117 -0.01 15.38 -14.94
N ILE A 118 0.16 14.33 -14.14
CA ILE A 118 1.49 13.78 -13.80
C ILE A 118 1.72 12.45 -14.48
N TYR A 119 0.82 11.49 -14.33
CA TYR A 119 1.02 10.13 -14.82
C TYR A 119 1.20 10.00 -16.33
N PRO A 120 0.59 10.85 -17.20
CA PRO A 120 0.89 10.82 -18.63
C PRO A 120 2.36 11.04 -18.96
N ASN A 121 3.10 11.81 -18.14
CA ASN A 121 4.54 12.03 -18.31
C ASN A 121 5.38 10.77 -18.03
N PHE A 122 4.81 9.75 -17.39
CA PHE A 122 5.41 8.45 -17.14
C PHE A 122 4.88 7.35 -18.07
N GLY A 123 4.20 7.72 -19.16
CA GLY A 123 3.64 6.78 -20.12
C GLY A 123 2.36 6.08 -19.68
N LEU A 124 1.70 6.57 -18.63
CA LEU A 124 0.45 6.02 -18.12
C LEU A 124 -0.77 6.75 -18.69
N THR A 125 -1.71 5.98 -19.23
CA THR A 125 -3.03 6.45 -19.61
C THR A 125 -4.04 6.02 -18.55
N ILE A 126 -4.99 6.89 -18.21
CA ILE A 126 -6.04 6.58 -17.25
C ILE A 126 -7.37 6.43 -17.98
N ASP A 127 -7.96 5.27 -17.85
CA ASP A 127 -9.31 4.99 -18.35
C ASP A 127 -10.32 5.12 -17.21
N TYR A 128 -11.35 5.92 -17.43
CA TYR A 128 -12.36 6.18 -16.41
C TYR A 128 -13.66 5.46 -16.73
N VAL A 129 -14.18 4.71 -15.77
CA VAL A 129 -15.53 4.13 -15.78
C VAL A 129 -16.43 5.02 -14.93
N PRO A 130 -17.50 5.59 -15.48
CA PRO A 130 -18.36 6.53 -14.74
C PRO A 130 -18.99 5.91 -13.48
N ASP A 131 -19.44 4.65 -13.58
CA ASP A 131 -19.90 3.86 -12.44
C ASP A 131 -19.01 2.63 -12.28
N ILE A 132 -18.18 2.66 -11.25
CA ILE A 132 -17.23 1.57 -10.97
C ILE A 132 -17.94 0.31 -10.45
N ASN A 133 -19.18 0.43 -10.02
CA ASN A 133 -20.01 -0.68 -9.56
C ASN A 133 -20.88 -1.29 -10.69
N ASP A 134 -20.73 -0.83 -11.93
CA ASP A 134 -21.30 -1.48 -13.11
C ASP A 134 -20.30 -2.50 -13.68
N PRO A 135 -20.50 -3.82 -13.46
CA PRO A 135 -19.55 -4.85 -13.87
C PRO A 135 -19.33 -4.91 -15.39
N ASP A 136 -20.38 -4.64 -16.17
CA ASP A 136 -20.31 -4.69 -17.62
C ASP A 136 -19.53 -3.51 -18.18
N ALA A 137 -19.71 -2.31 -17.62
CA ALA A 137 -18.94 -1.14 -17.97
C ALA A 137 -17.45 -1.33 -17.62
N VAL A 138 -17.14 -1.92 -16.46
CA VAL A 138 -15.75 -2.23 -16.05
C VAL A 138 -15.11 -3.23 -17.03
N ARG A 139 -15.79 -4.35 -17.35
CA ARG A 139 -15.28 -5.33 -18.32
C ARG A 139 -15.04 -4.72 -19.70
N ALA A 140 -15.97 -3.90 -20.18
CA ALA A 140 -15.86 -3.24 -21.49
C ALA A 140 -14.72 -2.23 -21.59
N ALA A 141 -14.28 -1.68 -20.45
CA ALA A 141 -13.22 -0.69 -20.39
C ALA A 141 -11.81 -1.30 -20.29
N ILE A 142 -11.69 -2.59 -19.96
CA ILE A 142 -10.38 -3.29 -19.91
C ILE A 142 -9.83 -3.42 -21.34
N ARG A 143 -8.54 -3.10 -21.49
CA ARG A 143 -7.79 -3.14 -22.76
C ARG A 143 -6.57 -4.05 -22.63
N PRO A 144 -5.97 -4.49 -23.75
CA PRO A 144 -4.79 -5.39 -23.71
C PRO A 144 -3.57 -4.78 -22.97
N ASP A 145 -3.48 -3.47 -22.90
CA ASP A 145 -2.42 -2.73 -22.20
C ASP A 145 -2.85 -2.19 -20.82
N THR A 146 -4.01 -2.60 -20.31
CA THR A 146 -4.41 -2.34 -18.92
C THR A 146 -3.46 -3.08 -17.98
N ARG A 147 -3.01 -2.40 -16.93
CA ARG A 147 -2.02 -2.89 -15.96
C ARG A 147 -2.57 -3.11 -14.57
N ALA A 148 -3.60 -2.38 -14.20
CA ALA A 148 -4.26 -2.50 -12.91
C ALA A 148 -5.65 -1.86 -12.95
N VAL A 149 -6.50 -2.31 -12.03
CA VAL A 149 -7.72 -1.59 -11.62
C VAL A 149 -7.40 -0.88 -10.31
N TYR A 150 -7.72 0.42 -10.22
CA TYR A 150 -7.52 1.23 -9.02
C TYR A 150 -8.82 1.85 -8.56
N VAL A 151 -9.14 1.72 -7.28
CA VAL A 151 -10.35 2.31 -6.68
C VAL A 151 -10.09 2.82 -5.26
N GLU A 152 -10.89 3.76 -4.80
CA GLU A 152 -11.04 4.07 -3.39
C GLU A 152 -12.17 3.20 -2.81
N SER A 153 -11.95 2.58 -1.67
CA SER A 153 -12.98 1.74 -1.02
C SER A 153 -14.27 2.52 -0.71
N ILE A 154 -14.09 3.77 -0.32
CA ILE A 154 -15.13 4.78 -0.19
C ILE A 154 -14.60 6.05 -0.85
N SER A 155 -15.25 6.48 -1.93
CA SER A 155 -14.75 7.59 -2.76
C SER A 155 -14.86 8.94 -2.05
N ASN A 156 -13.86 9.79 -2.28
CA ASN A 156 -13.85 11.17 -1.81
C ASN A 156 -14.00 12.13 -3.02
N PRO A 157 -15.06 13.00 -3.10
CA PRO A 157 -15.98 13.35 -2.00
C PRO A 157 -17.35 12.64 -2.01
N ASN A 158 -17.62 11.80 -2.99
CA ASN A 158 -18.99 11.36 -3.29
C ASN A 158 -19.50 10.22 -2.39
N ASN A 159 -18.63 9.62 -1.55
CA ASN A 159 -18.95 8.53 -0.64
C ASN A 159 -19.54 7.28 -1.33
N VAL A 160 -19.19 7.05 -2.59
CA VAL A 160 -19.55 5.81 -3.29
C VAL A 160 -18.71 4.68 -2.71
N VAL A 161 -19.35 3.62 -2.26
CA VAL A 161 -18.69 2.40 -1.77
C VAL A 161 -18.43 1.47 -2.95
N ALA A 162 -17.17 1.09 -3.16
CA ALA A 162 -16.79 0.17 -4.23
C ALA A 162 -17.11 -1.28 -3.85
N ASP A 163 -17.70 -2.03 -4.78
CA ASP A 163 -17.87 -3.48 -4.67
C ASP A 163 -16.53 -4.19 -4.98
N ILE A 164 -15.70 -4.30 -3.94
CA ILE A 164 -14.34 -4.81 -4.06
C ILE A 164 -14.32 -6.25 -4.55
N GLU A 165 -15.23 -7.10 -4.07
CA GLU A 165 -15.27 -8.51 -4.43
C GLU A 165 -15.58 -8.70 -5.91
N THR A 166 -16.57 -7.99 -6.43
CA THR A 166 -16.90 -7.99 -7.85
C THR A 166 -15.75 -7.45 -8.70
N LEU A 167 -15.13 -6.33 -8.27
CA LEU A 167 -14.01 -5.72 -8.98
C LEU A 167 -12.78 -6.62 -8.99
N ALA A 168 -12.46 -7.28 -7.87
CA ALA A 168 -11.38 -8.25 -7.79
C ALA A 168 -11.61 -9.43 -8.76
N GLY A 169 -12.83 -9.97 -8.79
CA GLY A 169 -13.19 -11.03 -9.72
C GLY A 169 -12.94 -10.63 -11.18
N ILE A 170 -13.41 -9.44 -11.58
CA ILE A 170 -13.21 -8.92 -12.95
C ILE A 170 -11.73 -8.69 -13.26
N ALA A 171 -10.99 -8.08 -12.32
CA ALA A 171 -9.56 -7.84 -12.50
C ALA A 171 -8.81 -9.16 -12.69
N HIS A 172 -9.03 -10.14 -11.83
CA HIS A 172 -8.36 -11.44 -11.86
C HIS A 172 -8.73 -12.28 -13.08
N GLU A 173 -9.99 -12.24 -13.56
CA GLU A 173 -10.40 -12.85 -14.83
C GLU A 173 -9.56 -12.36 -16.02
N ASN A 174 -9.01 -11.15 -15.92
CA ASN A 174 -8.17 -10.52 -16.94
C ASN A 174 -6.66 -10.50 -16.59
N GLY A 175 -6.25 -11.20 -15.51
CA GLY A 175 -4.86 -11.25 -15.06
C GLY A 175 -4.34 -9.91 -14.52
N LEU A 176 -5.23 -9.04 -14.04
CA LEU A 176 -4.91 -7.71 -13.53
C LEU A 176 -4.97 -7.68 -12.00
N PRO A 177 -4.08 -6.95 -11.33
CA PRO A 177 -4.23 -6.67 -9.90
C PRO A 177 -5.29 -5.60 -9.64
N LEU A 178 -6.01 -5.76 -8.52
CA LEU A 178 -6.86 -4.73 -7.94
C LEU A 178 -6.11 -3.98 -6.84
N VAL A 179 -5.98 -2.67 -7.00
CA VAL A 179 -5.40 -1.75 -6.02
C VAL A 179 -6.53 -0.96 -5.35
N VAL A 180 -6.60 -1.00 -4.03
CA VAL A 180 -7.63 -0.30 -3.26
C VAL A 180 -7.00 0.73 -2.32
N ASP A 181 -7.35 1.99 -2.49
CA ASP A 181 -7.08 3.01 -1.47
C ASP A 181 -8.15 2.91 -0.38
N ASN A 182 -7.75 2.39 0.78
CA ASN A 182 -8.64 2.15 1.92
C ASN A 182 -8.46 3.18 3.03
N THR A 183 -7.97 4.36 2.69
CA THR A 183 -7.68 5.43 3.65
C THR A 183 -8.90 5.80 4.49
N LEU A 184 -10.09 5.90 3.87
CA LEU A 184 -11.28 6.37 4.58
C LEU A 184 -11.86 5.30 5.53
N ALA A 185 -11.92 4.03 5.10
CA ALA A 185 -12.49 2.95 5.90
C ALA A 185 -11.53 2.41 6.97
N THR A 186 -10.22 2.47 6.74
CA THR A 186 -9.18 1.88 7.59
C THR A 186 -9.29 0.35 7.74
N PRO A 187 -8.25 -0.35 8.23
CA PRO A 187 -8.35 -1.80 8.47
C PRO A 187 -9.37 -2.18 9.56
N TYR A 188 -9.91 -1.18 10.27
CA TYR A 188 -10.93 -1.41 11.29
C TYR A 188 -12.30 -1.69 10.69
N LEU A 189 -12.73 -0.88 9.71
CA LEU A 189 -14.04 -1.04 9.08
C LEU A 189 -14.00 -2.04 7.91
N LEU A 190 -12.90 -2.05 7.16
CA LEU A 190 -12.78 -2.84 5.95
C LEU A 190 -11.36 -3.34 5.76
N LYS A 191 -11.21 -4.61 5.41
CA LYS A 191 -9.94 -5.24 5.01
C LYS A 191 -10.03 -5.70 3.56
N PRO A 192 -9.66 -4.86 2.59
CA PRO A 192 -9.86 -5.15 1.17
C PRO A 192 -9.21 -6.45 0.69
N ILE A 193 -8.09 -6.84 1.29
CA ILE A 193 -7.40 -8.12 1.00
C ILE A 193 -8.34 -9.32 1.19
N GLN A 194 -9.24 -9.27 2.17
CA GLN A 194 -10.20 -10.36 2.43
C GLN A 194 -11.27 -10.48 1.36
N TYR A 195 -11.43 -9.44 0.53
CA TYR A 195 -12.38 -9.36 -0.59
C TYR A 195 -11.68 -9.44 -1.96
N GLY A 196 -10.41 -9.82 -1.98
CA GLY A 196 -9.67 -10.08 -3.21
C GLY A 196 -8.81 -8.93 -3.72
N ALA A 197 -8.67 -7.82 -2.99
CA ALA A 197 -7.69 -6.80 -3.36
C ALA A 197 -6.26 -7.36 -3.26
N ASP A 198 -5.42 -7.06 -4.23
CA ASP A 198 -4.01 -7.50 -4.26
C ASP A 198 -3.10 -6.52 -3.52
N LEU A 199 -3.42 -5.23 -3.61
CA LEU A 199 -2.67 -4.15 -2.98
C LEU A 199 -3.62 -3.16 -2.31
N VAL A 200 -3.26 -2.73 -1.11
CA VAL A 200 -4.03 -1.74 -0.36
C VAL A 200 -3.14 -0.56 0.00
N VAL A 201 -3.65 0.64 -0.26
CA VAL A 201 -2.97 1.89 0.06
C VAL A 201 -3.68 2.59 1.21
N TYR A 202 -2.90 3.19 2.10
CA TYR A 202 -3.37 4.01 3.20
C TYR A 202 -2.61 5.33 3.28
N SER A 203 -3.32 6.42 3.45
CA SER A 203 -2.75 7.67 3.92
C SER A 203 -2.82 7.71 5.45
N ALA A 204 -1.76 7.29 6.12
CA ALA A 204 -1.69 7.30 7.60
C ALA A 204 -1.85 8.70 8.22
N THR A 205 -1.80 9.76 7.42
CA THR A 205 -2.13 11.13 7.81
C THR A 205 -3.56 11.29 8.32
N LYS A 206 -4.47 10.38 7.90
CA LYS A 206 -5.91 10.48 8.17
C LYS A 206 -6.37 9.58 9.32
N ASN A 207 -5.48 8.71 9.83
CA ASN A 207 -5.77 7.67 10.82
C ASN A 207 -5.06 7.92 12.15
#